data_4c92fd7ca880b60a2d52e02dda76611d
#
_entry.id   4c92fd7ca880b60a2d52e02dda76611d
#
_cell.length_a   1.000
_cell.length_b   1.000
_cell.length_c   1.000
_cell.angle_alpha   90.00
_cell.angle_beta   90.00
_cell.angle_gamma   90.00
#
_symmetry.space_group_name_H-M   'P 1'
#
loop_
_entity.id
_entity.type
_entity.pdbx_description
1 polymer ?
#
loop_
_entity_poly.entity_id
_entity_poly.type
_entity_poly.pdbx_seq_one_letter_code
_entity_poly.pdbx_strand_id
1 'polypeptide(L)'
;TNVPDSYRMGIELAGGMQVNEWFAFQANLALSKNKIRSFEEVVFDYGANFDEFNEIRTEFEDTDISFSPSVIAGSQLTFTPASGFEVAWLSKYVGEQYLDNTSNENRQIDAFFVNDLRLNYGFSTSFIKQINLSLLVNNILNTKYESNGYTFGYFVGQDYEVRENYFYPQAGTNFLFSVGLDF
;
A
#
# COMPACT_ATOMS: atom_id res chain seq x y z
N THR A 1 -1.82 -18.93 11.35
CA THR A 1 -0.81 -20.01 11.48
C THR A 1 0.55 -19.42 11.19
N ASN A 2 1.56 -19.72 12.03
CA ASN A 2 2.94 -19.35 11.75
C ASN A 2 3.47 -20.22 10.61
N VAL A 3 4.06 -19.58 9.60
CA VAL A 3 4.68 -20.27 8.47
C VAL A 3 6.10 -20.67 8.88
N PRO A 4 6.46 -21.97 8.86
CA PRO A 4 7.72 -22.46 9.41
C PRO A 4 8.93 -22.16 8.50
N ASP A 5 8.74 -22.06 7.19
CA ASP A 5 9.83 -21.89 6.22
C ASP A 5 9.49 -20.84 5.15
N SER A 6 10.03 -19.65 5.34
CA SER A 6 9.84 -18.53 4.42
C SER A 6 11.12 -17.69 4.31
N TYR A 7 11.24 -16.95 3.20
CA TYR A 7 12.34 -16.02 3.02
C TYR A 7 11.88 -14.73 2.32
N ARG A 8 12.60 -13.66 2.61
CA ARG A 8 12.47 -12.37 1.92
C ARG A 8 13.85 -11.95 1.42
N MET A 9 13.93 -11.53 0.17
CA MET A 9 15.13 -10.96 -0.42
C MET A 9 14.76 -9.86 -1.39
N GLY A 10 15.63 -8.88 -1.58
CA GLY A 10 15.33 -7.80 -2.50
C GLY A 10 16.47 -6.81 -2.65
N ILE A 11 16.21 -5.80 -3.47
CA ILE A 11 17.08 -4.66 -3.72
C ILE A 11 16.26 -3.40 -3.47
N GLU A 12 16.78 -2.50 -2.69
CA GLU A 12 16.23 -1.18 -2.47
C GLU A 12 17.19 -0.13 -3.04
N LEU A 13 16.65 0.74 -3.88
CA LEU A 13 17.37 1.85 -4.49
C LEU A 13 16.68 3.14 -4.06
N ALA A 14 17.46 4.12 -3.60
CA ALA A 14 16.95 5.45 -3.32
C ALA A 14 17.98 6.49 -3.80
N GLY A 15 17.49 7.56 -4.36
CA GLY A 15 18.32 8.63 -4.85
C GLY A 15 17.56 9.92 -5.00
N GLY A 16 18.32 11.02 -5.07
CA GLY A 16 17.75 12.35 -5.29
C GLY A 16 18.77 13.27 -5.87
N MET A 17 18.30 14.31 -6.53
CA MET A 17 19.11 15.31 -7.19
C MET A 17 18.45 16.68 -7.13
N GLN A 18 19.24 17.69 -6.75
CA GLN A 18 18.89 19.07 -6.99
C GLN A 18 19.29 19.40 -8.44
N VAL A 19 18.28 19.57 -9.31
CA VAL A 19 18.50 19.83 -10.75
C VAL A 19 18.94 21.27 -10.96
N ASN A 20 18.31 22.20 -10.23
CA ASN A 20 18.66 23.62 -10.21
C ASN A 20 18.10 24.27 -8.92
N GLU A 21 18.20 25.60 -8.78
CA GLU A 21 17.79 26.32 -7.57
C GLU A 21 16.30 26.20 -7.21
N TRP A 22 15.45 25.87 -8.18
CA TRP A 22 14.00 25.82 -8.01
C TRP A 22 13.39 24.43 -8.25
N PHE A 23 14.20 23.41 -8.63
CA PHE A 23 13.68 22.06 -8.92
C PHE A 23 14.56 20.97 -8.33
N ALA A 24 13.96 20.09 -7.55
CA ALA A 24 14.56 18.87 -7.02
C ALA A 24 13.71 17.65 -7.36
N PHE A 25 14.38 16.51 -7.51
CA PHE A 25 13.77 15.20 -7.74
C PHE A 25 14.31 14.19 -6.74
N GLN A 26 13.42 13.35 -6.20
CA GLN A 26 13.77 12.21 -5.37
C GLN A 26 12.95 11.00 -5.84
N ALA A 27 13.54 9.80 -5.77
CA ALA A 27 12.86 8.56 -6.06
C ALA A 27 13.40 7.41 -5.22
N ASN A 28 12.55 6.43 -4.98
CA ASN A 28 12.91 5.15 -4.41
C ASN A 28 12.21 4.01 -5.16
N LEU A 29 12.84 2.83 -5.15
CA LEU A 29 12.34 1.61 -5.74
C LEU A 29 12.76 0.44 -4.87
N ALA A 30 11.82 -0.36 -4.41
CA ALA A 30 12.05 -1.64 -3.78
C ALA A 30 11.55 -2.76 -4.70
N LEU A 31 12.45 -3.69 -5.01
CA LEU A 31 12.15 -4.92 -5.73
C LEU A 31 12.42 -6.08 -4.78
N SER A 32 11.42 -6.89 -4.53
CA SER A 32 11.54 -7.98 -3.55
C SER A 32 10.94 -9.29 -4.05
N LYS A 33 11.46 -10.38 -3.52
CA LYS A 33 10.91 -11.72 -3.63
C LYS A 33 10.62 -12.22 -2.21
N ASN A 34 9.35 -12.50 -1.95
CA ASN A 34 8.82 -12.84 -0.63
C ASN A 34 8.10 -14.17 -0.74
N LYS A 35 8.76 -15.27 -0.37
CA LYS A 35 8.27 -16.62 -0.63
C LYS A 35 8.14 -17.46 0.63
N ILE A 36 7.14 -18.33 0.60
CA ILE A 36 6.96 -19.45 1.52
C ILE A 36 7.34 -20.71 0.77
N ARG A 37 8.25 -21.53 1.34
CA ARG A 37 8.67 -22.76 0.68
C ARG A 37 7.61 -23.84 0.76
N SER A 38 7.03 -24.00 1.95
CA SER A 38 5.90 -24.89 2.15
C SER A 38 5.08 -24.46 3.36
N PHE A 39 3.77 -24.65 3.28
CA PHE A 39 2.87 -24.53 4.42
C PHE A 39 1.59 -25.31 4.16
N GLU A 40 0.88 -25.60 5.24
CA GLU A 40 -0.43 -26.24 5.19
C GLU A 40 -1.52 -25.20 5.50
N GLU A 41 -2.47 -25.02 4.58
CA GLU A 41 -3.72 -24.30 4.84
C GLU A 41 -4.71 -25.25 5.50
N VAL A 42 -5.35 -24.82 6.56
CA VAL A 42 -6.44 -25.55 7.21
C VAL A 42 -7.71 -24.75 7.04
N VAL A 43 -8.69 -25.35 6.37
CA VAL A 43 -10.03 -24.77 6.17
C VAL A 43 -11.05 -25.72 6.78
N PHE A 44 -12.07 -25.18 7.42
CA PHE A 44 -13.09 -26.00 8.08
C PHE A 44 -14.22 -26.36 7.13
N ASP A 45 -14.66 -27.62 7.20
CA ASP A 45 -15.89 -28.11 6.57
C ASP A 45 -16.97 -28.28 7.64
N TYR A 46 -18.08 -27.61 7.43
CA TYR A 46 -19.23 -27.63 8.35
C TYR A 46 -20.27 -28.67 8.00
N GLY A 47 -20.01 -29.56 7.01
CA GLY A 47 -20.99 -30.52 6.50
C GLY A 47 -22.10 -29.85 5.72
N ALA A 48 -22.91 -30.68 5.03
CA ALA A 48 -23.99 -30.18 4.18
C ALA A 48 -25.14 -29.52 4.98
N ASN A 49 -25.29 -29.84 6.26
CA ASN A 49 -26.32 -29.30 7.15
C ASN A 49 -25.76 -28.32 8.20
N PHE A 50 -24.48 -27.95 8.14
CA PHE A 50 -23.79 -27.13 9.15
C PHE A 50 -23.80 -27.78 10.55
N ASP A 51 -23.70 -29.09 10.64
CA ASP A 51 -23.73 -29.92 11.86
C ASP A 51 -22.43 -30.70 12.09
N GLU A 52 -21.45 -30.53 11.22
CA GLU A 52 -20.12 -31.12 11.32
C GLU A 52 -19.03 -30.05 11.56
N PHE A 53 -17.85 -30.51 11.95
CA PHE A 53 -16.68 -29.64 12.13
C PHE A 53 -15.42 -30.45 11.80
N ASN A 54 -15.12 -30.53 10.51
CA ASN A 54 -13.99 -31.29 9.99
C ASN A 54 -12.89 -30.31 9.48
N GLU A 55 -11.63 -30.72 9.55
CA GLU A 55 -10.52 -29.96 8.98
C GLU A 55 -10.18 -30.50 7.59
N ILE A 56 -10.18 -29.61 6.59
CA ILE A 56 -9.59 -29.86 5.27
C ILE A 56 -8.22 -29.21 5.24
N ARG A 57 -7.21 -30.02 4.95
CA ARG A 57 -5.81 -29.61 4.94
C ARG A 57 -5.26 -29.69 3.54
N THR A 58 -4.66 -28.57 3.07
CA THR A 58 -4.08 -28.46 1.74
C THR A 58 -2.64 -27.98 1.87
N GLU A 59 -1.70 -28.73 1.30
CA GLU A 59 -0.30 -28.34 1.24
C GLU A 59 -0.04 -27.44 0.05
N PHE A 60 0.75 -26.38 0.28
CA PHE A 60 1.18 -25.42 -0.72
C PHE A 60 2.71 -25.30 -0.69
N GLU A 61 3.31 -25.16 -1.88
CA GLU A 61 4.74 -24.99 -2.07
C GLU A 61 5.06 -23.77 -2.93
N ASP A 62 6.17 -23.09 -2.64
CA ASP A 62 6.71 -21.92 -3.36
C ASP A 62 5.70 -20.80 -3.60
N THR A 63 4.88 -20.50 -2.60
CA THR A 63 3.87 -19.46 -2.66
C THR A 63 4.40 -18.10 -2.20
N ASP A 64 3.67 -17.03 -2.54
CA ASP A 64 4.00 -15.68 -2.11
C ASP A 64 3.46 -15.39 -0.71
N ILE A 65 4.23 -14.63 0.07
CA ILE A 65 3.78 -14.16 1.38
C ILE A 65 2.67 -13.12 1.17
N SER A 66 1.54 -13.30 1.86
CA SER A 66 0.42 -12.34 1.82
C SER A 66 0.87 -10.92 2.18
N PHE A 67 0.22 -9.92 1.59
CA PHE A 67 0.49 -8.50 1.79
C PHE A 67 1.96 -8.11 1.60
N SER A 68 2.62 -8.76 0.64
CA SER A 68 4.04 -8.55 0.37
C SER A 68 4.27 -8.32 -1.12
N PRO A 69 3.96 -7.11 -1.63
CA PRO A 69 4.11 -6.81 -3.04
C PRO A 69 5.58 -6.91 -3.47
N SER A 70 5.81 -7.39 -4.69
CA SER A 70 7.16 -7.56 -5.24
C SER A 70 7.79 -6.24 -5.70
N VAL A 71 6.98 -5.21 -5.94
CA VAL A 71 7.42 -3.88 -6.40
C VAL A 71 6.75 -2.80 -5.59
N ILE A 72 7.55 -1.92 -4.99
CA ILE A 72 7.08 -0.66 -4.39
C ILE A 72 7.98 0.45 -4.94
N ALA A 73 7.38 1.53 -5.44
CA ALA A 73 8.11 2.69 -5.91
C ALA A 73 7.49 3.99 -5.40
N GLY A 74 8.33 4.99 -5.20
CA GLY A 74 7.90 6.33 -4.84
C GLY A 74 8.74 7.38 -5.54
N SER A 75 8.16 8.55 -5.79
CA SER A 75 8.91 9.71 -6.25
C SER A 75 8.33 11.01 -5.71
N GLN A 76 9.18 12.02 -5.62
CA GLN A 76 8.81 13.39 -5.27
C GLN A 76 9.49 14.36 -6.23
N LEU A 77 8.68 15.21 -6.86
CA LEU A 77 9.14 16.38 -7.62
C LEU A 77 8.87 17.61 -6.77
N THR A 78 9.89 18.37 -6.46
CA THR A 78 9.76 19.56 -5.63
C THR A 78 10.12 20.80 -6.45
N PHE A 79 9.24 21.78 -6.45
CA PHE A 79 9.42 23.07 -7.12
C PHE A 79 9.34 24.20 -6.10
N THR A 80 10.36 25.07 -6.11
CA THR A 80 10.46 26.25 -5.25
C THR A 80 10.60 27.51 -6.09
N PRO A 81 9.51 27.91 -6.81
CA PRO A 81 9.60 28.98 -7.82
C PRO A 81 9.80 30.36 -7.23
N ALA A 82 9.53 30.56 -5.93
CA ALA A 82 9.69 31.81 -5.22
C ALA A 82 10.05 31.56 -3.76
N SER A 83 10.66 32.55 -3.12
CA SER A 83 10.99 32.48 -1.68
C SER A 83 9.75 32.20 -0.85
N GLY A 84 9.85 31.21 0.03
CA GLY A 84 8.78 30.78 0.92
C GLY A 84 7.70 29.92 0.26
N PHE A 85 7.71 29.71 -1.06
CA PHE A 85 6.70 28.90 -1.75
C PHE A 85 7.29 27.61 -2.31
N GLU A 86 6.68 26.48 -1.96
CA GLU A 86 7.05 25.15 -2.41
C GLU A 86 5.82 24.39 -2.93
N VAL A 87 6.00 23.71 -4.04
CA VAL A 87 5.05 22.76 -4.61
C VAL A 87 5.73 21.40 -4.69
N ALA A 88 5.17 20.36 -4.09
CA ALA A 88 5.66 19.00 -4.20
C ALA A 88 4.59 18.09 -4.79
N TRP A 89 4.95 17.40 -5.88
CA TRP A 89 4.17 16.32 -6.46
C TRP A 89 4.76 15.00 -5.97
N LEU A 90 3.94 14.20 -5.29
CA LEU A 90 4.33 12.92 -4.74
C LEU A 90 3.61 11.82 -5.52
N SER A 91 4.35 10.78 -5.88
CA SER A 91 3.80 9.61 -6.58
C SER A 91 4.17 8.35 -5.81
N LYS A 92 3.22 7.41 -5.72
CA LYS A 92 3.43 6.11 -5.10
C LYS A 92 2.83 5.02 -5.96
N TYR A 93 3.62 3.98 -6.22
CA TYR A 93 3.19 2.73 -6.84
C TYR A 93 3.37 1.58 -5.86
N VAL A 94 2.38 0.73 -5.77
CA VAL A 94 2.44 -0.55 -5.05
C VAL A 94 1.96 -1.62 -6.00
N GLY A 95 2.76 -2.67 -6.18
CA GLY A 95 2.41 -3.83 -7.00
C GLY A 95 1.29 -4.67 -6.39
N GLU A 96 0.83 -5.63 -7.15
CA GLU A 96 -0.15 -6.62 -6.73
C GLU A 96 0.29 -7.35 -5.46
N GLN A 97 -0.66 -7.77 -4.65
CA GLN A 97 -0.39 -8.52 -3.43
C GLN A 97 -1.54 -9.49 -3.13
N TYR A 98 -1.20 -10.65 -2.59
CA TYR A 98 -2.19 -11.66 -2.24
C TYR A 98 -2.85 -11.37 -0.89
N LEU A 99 -4.12 -11.73 -0.76
CA LEU A 99 -4.87 -11.63 0.50
C LEU A 99 -4.48 -12.74 1.49
N ASP A 100 -4.01 -13.87 0.97
CA ASP A 100 -3.53 -15.01 1.77
C ASP A 100 -2.22 -15.57 1.19
N ASN A 101 -1.72 -16.64 1.78
CA ASN A 101 -0.44 -17.23 1.42
C ASN A 101 -0.53 -18.29 0.30
N THR A 102 -1.69 -18.47 -0.34
CA THR A 102 -1.89 -19.54 -1.33
C THR A 102 -1.44 -19.17 -2.74
N SER A 103 -1.09 -17.92 -2.99
CA SER A 103 -0.79 -17.37 -4.33
C SER A 103 -1.94 -17.57 -5.34
N ASN A 104 -3.18 -17.55 -4.85
CA ASN A 104 -4.35 -17.69 -5.70
C ASN A 104 -4.70 -16.35 -6.34
N GLU A 105 -4.67 -16.29 -7.68
CA GLU A 105 -4.94 -15.07 -8.46
C GLU A 105 -6.34 -14.48 -8.21
N ASN A 106 -7.30 -15.30 -7.78
CA ASN A 106 -8.63 -14.81 -7.40
C ASN A 106 -8.67 -14.13 -6.02
N ARG A 107 -7.55 -14.10 -5.29
CA ARG A 107 -7.41 -13.57 -3.94
C ARG A 107 -6.31 -12.51 -3.91
N GLN A 108 -6.42 -11.52 -4.79
CA GLN A 108 -5.44 -10.46 -4.96
C GLN A 108 -6.04 -9.09 -4.67
N ILE A 109 -5.17 -8.18 -4.28
CA ILE A 109 -5.38 -6.75 -4.32
C ILE A 109 -4.61 -6.24 -5.52
N ASP A 110 -5.29 -5.53 -6.41
CA ASP A 110 -4.72 -4.98 -7.63
C ASP A 110 -3.59 -3.98 -7.32
N ALA A 111 -2.63 -3.90 -8.22
CA ALA A 111 -1.62 -2.85 -8.18
C ALA A 111 -2.26 -1.47 -8.29
N PHE A 112 -1.71 -0.49 -7.57
CA PHE A 112 -2.21 0.88 -7.65
C PHE A 112 -1.11 1.92 -7.78
N PHE A 113 -1.48 3.03 -8.41
CA PHE A 113 -0.65 4.22 -8.55
C PHE A 113 -1.44 5.44 -8.11
N VAL A 114 -0.95 6.12 -7.07
CA VAL A 114 -1.59 7.31 -6.50
C VAL A 114 -0.64 8.50 -6.51
N ASN A 115 -1.22 9.69 -6.58
CA ASN A 115 -0.48 10.94 -6.61
C ASN A 115 -1.10 11.94 -5.65
N ASP A 116 -0.22 12.61 -4.89
CA ASP A 116 -0.59 13.67 -3.97
C ASP A 116 0.09 14.98 -4.40
N LEU A 117 -0.55 16.09 -4.08
CA LEU A 117 0.02 17.43 -4.28
C LEU A 117 0.11 18.13 -2.93
N ARG A 118 1.31 18.59 -2.57
CA ARG A 118 1.54 19.40 -1.38
C ARG A 118 1.99 20.81 -1.80
N LEU A 119 1.31 21.79 -1.23
CA LEU A 119 1.64 23.19 -1.37
C LEU A 119 2.03 23.74 0.00
N ASN A 120 3.20 24.37 0.10
CA ASN A 120 3.66 25.02 1.31
C ASN A 120 3.94 26.49 1.00
N TYR A 121 3.55 27.38 1.92
CA TYR A 121 3.87 28.79 1.82
C TYR A 121 4.24 29.34 3.19
N GLY A 122 5.48 29.81 3.31
CA GLY A 122 6.02 30.40 4.53
C GLY A 122 6.33 31.88 4.33
N PHE A 123 5.90 32.72 5.26
CA PHE A 123 6.18 34.17 5.27
C PHE A 123 6.23 34.71 6.70
N SER A 124 6.81 35.90 6.86
CA SER A 124 6.94 36.56 8.13
C SER A 124 6.14 37.87 8.13
N THR A 125 5.73 38.33 9.30
CA THR A 125 5.08 39.62 9.49
C THR A 125 5.79 40.41 10.61
N SER A 126 5.38 41.64 10.84
CA SER A 126 5.98 42.49 11.91
C SER A 126 5.71 41.92 13.33
N PHE A 127 4.68 41.07 13.50
CA PHE A 127 4.22 40.58 14.81
C PHE A 127 4.41 39.06 14.98
N ILE A 128 4.58 38.33 13.89
CA ILE A 128 4.74 36.89 13.86
C ILE A 128 6.00 36.56 13.10
N LYS A 129 6.92 35.83 13.76
CA LYS A 129 8.23 35.50 13.17
C LYS A 129 8.11 34.63 11.92
N GLN A 130 7.20 33.67 11.97
CA GLN A 130 6.95 32.77 10.85
C GLN A 130 5.50 32.32 10.82
N ILE A 131 4.88 32.42 9.66
CA ILE A 131 3.59 31.84 9.34
C ILE A 131 3.84 30.77 8.25
N ASN A 132 3.42 29.53 8.52
CA ASN A 132 3.53 28.43 7.58
C ASN A 132 2.13 27.95 7.23
N LEU A 133 1.76 28.06 5.96
CA LEU A 133 0.53 27.51 5.40
C LEU A 133 0.86 26.24 4.62
N SER A 134 0.13 25.17 4.85
CA SER A 134 0.30 23.93 4.11
C SER A 134 -1.05 23.40 3.63
N LEU A 135 -1.14 23.05 2.36
CA LEU A 135 -2.27 22.36 1.76
C LEU A 135 -1.76 21.04 1.17
N LEU A 136 -2.33 19.93 1.62
CA LEU A 136 -2.12 18.61 1.04
C LEU A 136 -3.40 18.17 0.35
N VAL A 137 -3.31 17.87 -0.93
CA VAL A 137 -4.37 17.25 -1.72
C VAL A 137 -3.97 15.80 -1.97
N ASN A 138 -4.57 14.89 -1.23
CA ASN A 138 -4.34 13.46 -1.38
C ASN A 138 -5.11 12.91 -2.57
N ASN A 139 -4.53 11.92 -3.24
CA ASN A 139 -5.13 11.22 -4.37
C ASN A 139 -5.73 12.18 -5.41
N ILE A 140 -4.89 13.11 -5.90
CA ILE A 140 -5.32 14.22 -6.77
C ILE A 140 -5.94 13.72 -8.10
N LEU A 141 -5.57 12.53 -8.56
CA LEU A 141 -6.12 11.91 -9.77
C LEU A 141 -7.39 11.10 -9.51
N ASN A 142 -7.87 11.07 -8.25
CA ASN A 142 -9.05 10.32 -7.83
C ASN A 142 -9.01 8.84 -8.23
N THR A 143 -7.85 8.21 -8.12
CA THR A 143 -7.67 6.77 -8.38
C THR A 143 -8.50 5.97 -7.38
N LYS A 144 -9.28 5.02 -7.85
CA LYS A 144 -9.98 4.07 -6.98
C LYS A 144 -9.06 2.88 -6.75
N TYR A 145 -8.79 2.58 -5.50
CA TYR A 145 -7.91 1.48 -5.13
C TYR A 145 -8.20 0.99 -3.72
N GLU A 146 -7.79 -0.24 -3.48
CA GLU A 146 -7.78 -0.89 -2.17
C GLU A 146 -6.33 -1.11 -1.76
N SER A 147 -6.00 -0.80 -0.51
CA SER A 147 -4.64 -1.01 0.03
C SER A 147 -4.56 -2.21 0.95
N ASN A 148 -5.69 -2.79 1.30
CA ASN A 148 -5.80 -3.91 2.22
C ASN A 148 -7.12 -4.65 2.00
N GLY A 149 -7.23 -5.86 2.54
CA GLY A 149 -8.42 -6.70 2.49
C GLY A 149 -8.24 -7.95 3.34
N TYR A 150 -9.18 -8.86 3.27
CA TYR A 150 -9.04 -10.21 3.80
C TYR A 150 -9.86 -11.19 2.98
N THR A 151 -9.49 -12.46 3.01
CA THR A 151 -10.26 -13.56 2.45
C THR A 151 -10.74 -14.45 3.58
N PHE A 152 -11.95 -14.97 3.43
CA PHE A 152 -12.56 -15.92 4.35
C PHE A 152 -13.14 -17.09 3.56
N GLY A 153 -12.93 -18.31 4.04
CA GLY A 153 -13.42 -19.50 3.35
C GLY A 153 -13.76 -20.65 4.29
N TYR A 154 -14.71 -21.46 3.86
CA TYR A 154 -15.10 -22.69 4.49
C TYR A 154 -15.70 -23.66 3.46
N PHE A 155 -15.79 -24.94 3.80
CA PHE A 155 -16.45 -25.94 2.98
C PHE A 155 -17.83 -26.28 3.52
N VAL A 156 -18.70 -26.72 2.61
CA VAL A 156 -20.02 -27.23 2.90
C VAL A 156 -20.16 -28.63 2.26
N GLY A 157 -19.95 -29.67 3.05
CA GLY A 157 -20.04 -31.07 2.61
C GLY A 157 -18.88 -31.49 1.70
N GLN A 158 -17.65 -31.10 2.02
CA GLN A 158 -16.37 -31.49 1.41
C GLN A 158 -16.12 -30.95 -0.03
N ASP A 159 -17.15 -30.89 -0.87
CA ASP A 159 -17.00 -30.59 -2.30
C ASP A 159 -17.28 -29.14 -2.66
N TYR A 160 -17.92 -28.37 -1.78
CA TYR A 160 -18.33 -27.01 -2.06
C TYR A 160 -17.61 -26.01 -1.15
N GLU A 161 -16.59 -25.36 -1.71
CA GLU A 161 -15.90 -24.27 -1.03
C GLU A 161 -16.67 -22.96 -1.22
N VAL A 162 -17.01 -22.32 -0.11
CA VAL A 162 -17.45 -20.93 -0.06
C VAL A 162 -16.23 -20.08 0.25
N ARG A 163 -15.88 -19.14 -0.62
CA ARG A 163 -14.75 -18.25 -0.44
C ARG A 163 -15.15 -16.83 -0.82
N GLU A 164 -14.94 -15.90 0.09
CA GLU A 164 -15.28 -14.50 -0.09
C GLU A 164 -14.06 -13.61 0.17
N ASN A 165 -13.91 -12.57 -0.67
CA ASN A 165 -12.88 -11.56 -0.52
C ASN A 165 -13.53 -10.23 -0.13
N TYR A 166 -12.95 -9.58 0.86
CA TYR A 166 -13.39 -8.28 1.36
C TYR A 166 -12.24 -7.29 1.25
N PHE A 167 -12.52 -6.12 0.71
CA PHE A 167 -11.54 -5.10 0.43
C PHE A 167 -11.83 -3.83 1.20
N TYR A 168 -10.79 -3.07 1.54
CA TYR A 168 -10.88 -1.78 2.22
C TYR A 168 -10.56 -0.67 1.23
N PRO A 169 -11.60 -0.08 0.57
CA PRO A 169 -11.38 1.00 -0.39
C PRO A 169 -10.81 2.23 0.30
N GLN A 170 -9.86 2.86 -0.39
CA GLN A 170 -9.25 4.09 0.07
C GLN A 170 -10.07 5.30 -0.37
N ALA A 171 -9.90 6.41 0.35
CA ALA A 171 -10.57 7.66 0.04
C ALA A 171 -10.18 8.17 -1.35
N GLY A 172 -11.16 8.67 -2.08
CA GLY A 172 -10.92 9.47 -3.27
C GLY A 172 -10.17 10.77 -2.95
N THR A 173 -10.17 11.72 -3.88
CA THR A 173 -9.51 13.02 -3.65
C THR A 173 -10.02 13.68 -2.38
N ASN A 174 -9.09 14.01 -1.50
CA ASN A 174 -9.39 14.71 -0.24
C ASN A 174 -8.24 15.69 0.07
N PHE A 175 -8.45 16.60 1.00
CA PHE A 175 -7.44 17.61 1.33
C PHE A 175 -7.33 17.86 2.83
N LEU A 176 -6.14 18.25 3.23
CA LEU A 176 -5.80 18.70 4.58
C LEU A 176 -5.14 20.08 4.48
N PHE A 177 -5.63 21.03 5.28
CA PHE A 177 -5.04 22.34 5.41
C PHE A 177 -4.49 22.55 6.82
N SER A 178 -3.29 23.13 6.91
CA SER A 178 -2.61 23.41 8.18
C SER A 178 -2.07 24.84 8.20
N VAL A 179 -2.10 25.45 9.39
CA VAL A 179 -1.51 26.75 9.69
C VAL A 179 -0.59 26.61 10.89
N GLY A 180 0.69 26.94 10.73
CA GLY A 180 1.67 27.02 11.79
C GLY A 180 2.04 28.48 12.09
N LEU A 181 2.15 28.85 13.36
CA LEU A 181 2.50 30.21 13.80
C LEU A 181 3.65 30.16 14.80
N ASP A 182 4.75 30.87 14.52
CA ASP A 182 5.88 31.06 15.43
C ASP A 182 5.94 32.53 15.85
N PHE A 183 5.96 32.77 17.16
CA PHE A 183 5.95 34.12 17.76
C PHE A 183 7.32 34.57 18.24
#